data_ea4cc50c095c5b6a72262cd5c9eb5087
#
_entry.id   ea4cc50c095c5b6a72262cd5c9eb5087
#
_cell.length_a   1.000
_cell.length_b   1.000
_cell.length_c   1.000
_cell.angle_alpha   90.00
_cell.angle_beta   90.00
_cell.angle_gamma   90.00
#
_symmetry.space_group_name_H-M   'P 1'
#
loop_
_entity.id
_entity.type
_entity.pdbx_description
1 polymer ?
#
loop_
_entity_poly.entity_id
_entity_poly.type
_entity_poly.pdbx_seq_one_letter_code
_entity_poly.pdbx_strand_id
1 'polypeptide(L)'
;MLNLKIDEKINLSSVPGFEFFQKELNKRRQKKYSDKELLRFYISQRLTIDSINEVANLLRPGISELDAAKMLDTLLKKKGVRHFLHHSFAWFGERTCFNGMVSYKDTLPRGDIYLREDDCFILDTAPYVKGVPSDVGLGFCYSKDIQFEKLNKNLVEIKKEIPTLFTGELNSKEIYQRIADSIINKDLKNVHELYPFGVLAHRLHHSTLSRLPSFLKPFSWQAYLDILSRGFLEETISGNNINSIDGVWAIEPHISDGKIGTKFEEIIVVQDGEVFWLDEYFSNKGSF
;
A
#
# COMPACT_ATOMS: atom_id res chain seq x y z
N MET A 1 -17.22 3.26 21.77
CA MET A 1 -18.14 3.26 20.61
C MET A 1 -18.14 4.64 20.03
N LEU A 2 -17.40 4.87 18.96
CA LEU A 2 -17.55 6.04 18.10
C LEU A 2 -17.72 5.48 16.70
N ASN A 3 -18.99 5.24 16.33
CA ASN A 3 -19.39 5.09 14.94
C ASN A 3 -19.24 6.46 14.29
N LEU A 4 -18.09 6.74 13.71
CA LEU A 4 -17.94 7.84 12.78
C LEU A 4 -18.49 7.38 11.43
N LYS A 5 -19.81 7.38 11.28
CA LYS A 5 -20.44 7.62 9.99
C LYS A 5 -20.12 9.08 9.65
N ILE A 6 -19.08 9.30 8.86
CA ILE A 6 -18.80 10.60 8.25
C ILE A 6 -19.70 10.67 7.00
N ASP A 7 -21.00 10.86 7.21
CA ASP A 7 -22.00 11.14 6.18
C ASP A 7 -22.28 12.66 6.07
N GLU A 8 -21.36 13.50 6.47
CA GLU A 8 -21.42 14.93 6.18
C GLU A 8 -20.16 15.33 5.43
N LYS A 9 -20.36 15.80 4.19
CA LYS A 9 -19.35 16.52 3.41
C LYS A 9 -18.88 17.70 4.25
N ILE A 10 -17.81 17.53 5.02
CA ILE A 10 -17.10 18.66 5.61
C ILE A 10 -16.53 19.44 4.45
N ASN A 11 -17.17 20.53 4.10
CA ASN A 11 -16.67 21.45 3.09
C ASN A 11 -15.49 22.22 3.70
N LEU A 12 -14.31 21.58 3.61
CA LEU A 12 -13.05 22.14 4.14
C LEU A 12 -12.67 23.46 3.45
N SER A 13 -13.24 23.76 2.28
CA SER A 13 -12.99 25.04 1.58
C SER A 13 -13.54 26.26 2.32
N SER A 14 -14.42 26.06 3.30
CA SER A 14 -14.95 27.15 4.14
C SER A 14 -14.06 27.54 5.32
N VAL A 15 -12.95 26.85 5.55
CA VAL A 15 -12.01 27.15 6.65
C VAL A 15 -11.06 28.26 6.20
N PRO A 16 -11.02 29.42 6.87
CA PRO A 16 -10.12 30.51 6.54
C PRO A 16 -8.65 30.03 6.53
N GLY A 17 -7.93 30.30 5.43
CA GLY A 17 -6.54 29.88 5.27
C GLY A 17 -6.36 28.49 4.67
N PHE A 18 -7.42 27.69 4.51
CA PHE A 18 -7.35 26.37 3.91
C PHE A 18 -6.89 26.42 2.43
N GLU A 19 -7.38 27.39 1.67
CA GLU A 19 -6.95 27.60 0.27
C GLU A 19 -5.47 27.94 0.15
N PHE A 20 -4.92 28.73 1.08
CA PHE A 20 -3.49 29.04 1.11
C PHE A 20 -2.69 27.78 1.45
N PHE A 21 -3.15 26.99 2.42
CA PHE A 21 -2.51 25.73 2.80
C PHE A 21 -2.57 24.70 1.66
N GLN A 22 -3.71 24.58 0.98
CA GLN A 22 -3.84 23.76 -0.24
C GLN A 22 -2.90 24.22 -1.36
N LYS A 23 -2.79 25.51 -1.60
CA LYS A 23 -1.91 26.06 -2.63
C LYS A 23 -0.44 25.76 -2.36
N GLU A 24 -0.01 25.84 -1.10
CA GLU A 24 1.37 25.47 -0.70
C GLU A 24 1.61 23.96 -0.74
N LEU A 25 0.62 23.16 -0.38
CA LEU A 25 0.67 21.71 -0.55
C LEU A 25 0.74 21.32 -2.02
N ASN A 26 -0.09 21.93 -2.88
CA ASN A 26 -0.10 21.68 -4.31
C ASN A 26 1.24 22.04 -4.97
N LYS A 27 1.90 23.13 -4.56
CA LYS A 27 3.25 23.45 -5.04
C LYS A 27 4.27 22.37 -4.67
N ARG A 28 4.12 21.71 -3.50
CA ARG A 28 4.98 20.60 -3.07
C ARG A 28 4.67 19.31 -3.80
N ARG A 29 3.42 19.10 -4.23
CA ARG A 29 2.93 17.92 -4.94
C ARG A 29 3.37 17.87 -6.40
N GLN A 30 3.47 19.03 -7.04
CA GLN A 30 3.93 19.14 -8.43
C GLN A 30 5.46 19.00 -8.58
N LYS A 31 6.14 18.45 -7.57
CA LYS A 31 7.57 18.21 -7.65
C LYS A 31 7.85 17.11 -8.67
N LYS A 32 8.57 17.46 -9.71
CA LYS A 32 9.18 16.51 -10.62
C LYS A 32 10.33 15.80 -9.91
N TYR A 33 10.30 14.47 -9.95
CA TYR A 33 11.36 13.65 -9.37
C TYR A 33 12.47 13.40 -10.39
N SER A 34 13.72 13.66 -10.01
CA SER A 34 14.88 13.27 -10.79
C SER A 34 15.12 11.75 -10.70
N ASP A 35 15.82 11.17 -11.67
CA ASP A 35 16.22 9.75 -11.65
C ASP A 35 16.94 9.37 -10.34
N LYS A 36 17.75 10.27 -9.80
CA LYS A 36 18.44 10.07 -8.51
C LYS A 36 17.47 9.97 -7.34
N GLU A 37 16.39 10.70 -7.36
CA GLU A 37 15.34 10.63 -6.33
C GLU A 37 14.49 9.36 -6.52
N LEU A 38 14.10 9.05 -7.75
CA LEU A 38 13.39 7.82 -8.08
C LEU A 38 14.21 6.57 -7.74
N LEU A 39 15.52 6.60 -7.97
CA LEU A 39 16.42 5.50 -7.60
C LEU A 39 16.39 5.20 -6.08
N ARG A 40 16.16 6.19 -5.23
CA ARG A 40 16.01 5.95 -3.78
C ARG A 40 14.74 5.18 -3.46
N PHE A 41 13.62 5.53 -4.11
CA PHE A 41 12.38 4.78 -3.97
C PHE A 41 12.52 3.36 -4.50
N TYR A 42 13.18 3.19 -5.66
CA TYR A 42 13.48 1.88 -6.22
C TYR A 42 14.30 1.00 -5.26
N ILE A 43 15.40 1.54 -4.71
CA ILE A 43 16.23 0.82 -3.72
C ILE A 43 15.40 0.46 -2.48
N SER A 44 14.52 1.36 -2.01
CA SER A 44 13.64 1.10 -0.89
C SER A 44 12.66 -0.04 -1.21
N GLN A 45 11.98 0.03 -2.36
CA GLN A 45 11.04 -1.00 -2.81
C GLN A 45 11.71 -2.36 -2.98
N ARG A 46 12.87 -2.42 -3.66
CA ARG A 46 13.61 -3.68 -3.89
C ARG A 46 14.04 -4.34 -2.58
N LEU A 47 14.65 -3.56 -1.66
CA LEU A 47 15.02 -4.08 -0.34
C LEU A 47 13.81 -4.66 0.40
N THR A 48 12.65 -4.02 0.27
CA THR A 48 11.41 -4.47 0.92
C THR A 48 10.87 -5.74 0.27
N ILE A 49 10.77 -5.79 -1.06
CA ILE A 49 10.35 -6.98 -1.81
C ILE A 49 11.26 -8.16 -1.48
N ASP A 50 12.57 -7.97 -1.53
CA ASP A 50 13.55 -9.03 -1.24
C ASP A 50 13.43 -9.52 0.21
N SER A 51 13.13 -8.63 1.16
CA SER A 51 12.93 -9.00 2.56
C SER A 51 11.61 -9.77 2.79
N ILE A 52 10.54 -9.37 2.13
CA ILE A 52 9.27 -10.10 2.16
C ILE A 52 9.45 -11.50 1.59
N ASN A 53 10.09 -11.64 0.43
CA ASN A 53 10.35 -12.94 -0.20
C ASN A 53 11.25 -13.82 0.68
N GLU A 54 12.28 -13.26 1.31
CA GLU A 54 13.16 -13.98 2.24
C GLU A 54 12.36 -14.54 3.42
N VAL A 55 11.50 -13.71 4.04
CA VAL A 55 10.66 -14.15 5.16
C VAL A 55 9.64 -15.17 4.69
N ALA A 56 8.93 -14.95 3.56
CA ALA A 56 7.95 -15.89 3.03
C ALA A 56 8.55 -17.30 2.84
N ASN A 57 9.78 -17.39 2.35
CA ASN A 57 10.50 -18.66 2.18
C ASN A 57 10.91 -19.31 3.52
N LEU A 58 11.00 -18.55 4.59
CA LEU A 58 11.36 -19.04 5.94
C LEU A 58 10.14 -19.43 6.78
N LEU A 59 8.95 -18.95 6.45
CA LEU A 59 7.74 -19.31 7.19
C LEU A 59 7.50 -20.82 7.16
N ARG A 60 7.00 -21.35 8.27
CA ARG A 60 6.61 -22.76 8.42
C ARG A 60 5.26 -22.83 9.13
N PRO A 61 4.43 -23.85 8.84
CA PRO A 61 3.20 -24.09 9.58
C PRO A 61 3.44 -24.08 11.09
N GLY A 62 2.49 -23.50 11.82
CA GLY A 62 2.59 -23.32 13.27
C GLY A 62 3.18 -21.99 13.72
N ILE A 63 3.71 -21.15 12.80
CA ILE A 63 4.08 -19.78 13.16
C ILE A 63 2.81 -18.91 13.26
N SER A 64 2.78 -17.99 14.25
CA SER A 64 1.68 -17.02 14.36
C SER A 64 1.85 -15.84 13.40
N GLU A 65 0.73 -15.16 13.04
CA GLU A 65 0.79 -13.90 12.25
C GLU A 65 1.69 -12.87 12.95
N LEU A 66 1.56 -12.73 14.27
CA LEU A 66 2.36 -11.79 15.05
C LEU A 66 3.86 -12.10 14.98
N ASP A 67 4.23 -13.38 15.02
CA ASP A 67 5.65 -13.77 14.97
C ASP A 67 6.20 -13.66 13.53
N ALA A 68 5.40 -13.94 12.51
CA ALA A 68 5.77 -13.71 11.10
C ALA A 68 5.99 -12.20 10.82
N ALA A 69 5.11 -11.34 11.30
CA ALA A 69 5.27 -9.89 11.19
C ALA A 69 6.54 -9.39 11.93
N LYS A 70 6.78 -9.87 13.15
CA LYS A 70 8.01 -9.57 13.90
C LYS A 70 9.28 -10.08 13.21
N MET A 71 9.20 -11.24 12.54
CA MET A 71 10.32 -11.79 11.77
C MET A 71 10.69 -10.83 10.64
N LEU A 72 9.70 -10.32 9.91
CA LEU A 72 9.92 -9.36 8.82
C LEU A 72 10.51 -8.04 9.36
N ASP A 73 9.93 -7.47 10.42
CA ASP A 73 10.48 -6.28 11.08
C ASP A 73 11.93 -6.47 11.53
N THR A 74 12.24 -7.65 12.09
CA THR A 74 13.58 -7.97 12.58
C THR A 74 14.58 -8.09 11.44
N LEU A 75 14.20 -8.72 10.33
CA LEU A 75 15.02 -8.82 9.14
C LEU A 75 15.31 -7.43 8.54
N LEU A 76 14.27 -6.58 8.39
CA LEU A 76 14.41 -5.22 7.90
C LEU A 76 15.34 -4.39 8.80
N LYS A 77 15.21 -4.50 10.11
CA LYS A 77 16.12 -3.85 11.06
C LYS A 77 17.58 -4.34 10.92
N LYS A 78 17.81 -5.64 10.70
CA LYS A 78 19.14 -6.21 10.41
C LYS A 78 19.71 -5.66 9.10
N LYS A 79 18.86 -5.39 8.09
CA LYS A 79 19.25 -4.75 6.82
C LYS A 79 19.40 -3.21 6.93
N GLY A 80 19.33 -2.64 8.15
CA GLY A 80 19.60 -1.24 8.43
C GLY A 80 18.37 -0.31 8.44
N VAL A 81 17.17 -0.86 8.32
CA VAL A 81 15.93 -0.09 8.48
C VAL A 81 15.77 0.35 9.94
N ARG A 82 15.54 1.64 10.15
CA ARG A 82 15.37 2.23 11.50
C ARG A 82 13.97 2.76 11.75
N HIS A 83 13.22 3.04 10.69
CA HIS A 83 11.92 3.67 10.75
C HIS A 83 10.97 2.99 9.78
N PHE A 84 9.69 2.97 10.14
CA PHE A 84 8.61 2.43 9.35
C PHE A 84 7.51 3.47 9.21
N LEU A 85 6.86 3.55 8.07
CA LEU A 85 5.60 4.23 7.89
C LEU A 85 4.54 3.46 8.70
N HIS A 86 4.46 2.16 8.49
CA HIS A 86 3.82 1.20 9.39
C HIS A 86 4.69 -0.06 9.54
N HIS A 87 4.53 -0.75 10.66
CA HIS A 87 5.19 -2.03 10.91
C HIS A 87 4.57 -3.14 10.06
N SER A 88 5.25 -4.28 10.01
CA SER A 88 4.84 -5.41 9.19
C SER A 88 3.50 -5.99 9.64
N PHE A 89 2.70 -6.38 8.65
CA PHE A 89 1.51 -7.19 8.80
C PHE A 89 1.74 -8.58 8.24
N ALA A 90 0.99 -9.54 8.76
CA ALA A 90 0.84 -10.87 8.21
C ALA A 90 -0.62 -11.28 8.38
N TRP A 91 -1.23 -11.78 7.30
CA TRP A 91 -2.59 -12.31 7.32
C TRP A 91 -2.57 -13.70 6.72
N PHE A 92 -3.13 -14.68 7.43
CA PHE A 92 -3.12 -16.09 7.06
C PHE A 92 -4.52 -16.61 6.74
N GLY A 93 -4.62 -17.51 5.75
CA GLY A 93 -5.84 -18.19 5.37
C GLY A 93 -6.98 -17.22 5.06
N GLU A 94 -8.16 -17.43 5.65
CA GLU A 94 -9.34 -16.60 5.41
C GLU A 94 -9.16 -15.12 5.79
N ARG A 95 -8.21 -14.80 6.66
CA ARG A 95 -7.90 -13.42 7.02
C ARG A 95 -7.32 -12.61 5.86
N THR A 96 -6.79 -13.26 4.83
CA THR A 96 -6.38 -12.59 3.59
C THR A 96 -7.55 -11.93 2.85
N CYS A 97 -8.79 -12.32 3.12
CA CYS A 97 -9.99 -11.75 2.51
C CYS A 97 -10.57 -10.57 3.30
N PHE A 98 -10.08 -10.28 4.49
CA PHE A 98 -10.63 -9.28 5.44
C PHE A 98 -12.09 -9.50 5.79
N ASN A 99 -12.63 -10.72 5.60
CA ASN A 99 -14.01 -11.06 5.95
C ASN A 99 -14.28 -10.79 7.44
N GLY A 100 -15.31 -9.99 7.73
CA GLY A 100 -15.69 -9.66 9.10
C GLY A 100 -14.77 -8.67 9.83
N MET A 101 -13.74 -8.13 9.18
CA MET A 101 -12.95 -7.04 9.73
C MET A 101 -13.73 -5.73 9.61
N VAL A 102 -13.98 -5.08 10.74
CA VAL A 102 -14.79 -3.85 10.82
C VAL A 102 -14.01 -2.67 11.39
N SER A 103 -12.81 -2.94 11.87
CA SER A 103 -11.95 -1.91 12.47
C SER A 103 -10.48 -2.17 12.14
N TYR A 104 -9.67 -1.12 12.22
CA TYR A 104 -8.23 -1.23 12.07
C TYR A 104 -7.59 -2.27 13.02
N LYS A 105 -8.13 -2.43 14.23
CA LYS A 105 -7.63 -3.42 15.19
C LYS A 105 -7.77 -4.85 14.68
N ASP A 106 -8.79 -5.12 13.86
CA ASP A 106 -9.05 -6.44 13.31
C ASP A 106 -8.01 -6.81 12.24
N THR A 107 -7.36 -5.82 11.63
CA THR A 107 -6.31 -6.04 10.63
C THR A 107 -4.94 -6.33 11.24
N LEU A 108 -4.75 -6.05 12.55
CA LEU A 108 -3.45 -6.28 13.19
C LEU A 108 -3.08 -7.77 13.21
N PRO A 109 -1.77 -8.10 13.06
CA PRO A 109 -1.27 -9.46 13.19
C PRO A 109 -1.60 -10.05 14.57
N ARG A 110 -2.10 -11.27 14.58
CA ARG A 110 -2.59 -11.96 15.79
C ARG A 110 -1.63 -13.05 16.24
N GLY A 111 -1.47 -13.20 17.57
CA GLY A 111 -0.65 -14.25 18.15
C GLY A 111 -1.35 -15.61 18.30
N ASP A 112 -2.66 -15.66 18.08
CA ASP A 112 -3.52 -16.85 18.18
C ASP A 112 -3.99 -17.39 16.82
N ILE A 113 -3.54 -16.78 15.71
CA ILE A 113 -3.76 -17.25 14.35
C ILE A 113 -2.43 -17.81 13.82
N TYR A 114 -2.46 -19.07 13.40
CA TYR A 114 -1.28 -19.80 12.98
C TYR A 114 -1.36 -20.22 11.52
N LEU A 115 -0.23 -20.13 10.81
CA LEU A 115 -0.08 -20.60 9.44
C LEU A 115 -0.31 -22.13 9.36
N ARG A 116 -1.09 -22.57 8.41
CA ARG A 116 -1.36 -23.98 8.10
C ARG A 116 -0.69 -24.38 6.80
N GLU A 117 -0.59 -25.68 6.54
CA GLU A 117 0.04 -26.23 5.32
C GLU A 117 -0.70 -25.88 4.02
N ASP A 118 -1.99 -25.61 4.10
CA ASP A 118 -2.87 -25.24 2.98
C ASP A 118 -3.20 -23.76 2.90
N ASP A 119 -2.66 -22.95 3.81
CA ASP A 119 -2.95 -21.51 3.81
C ASP A 119 -2.21 -20.76 2.70
N CYS A 120 -2.93 -19.84 2.08
CA CYS A 120 -2.33 -18.67 1.44
C CYS A 120 -2.17 -17.56 2.48
N PHE A 121 -1.23 -16.66 2.26
CA PHE A 121 -0.92 -15.60 3.21
C PHE A 121 -0.44 -14.33 2.52
N ILE A 122 -0.58 -13.21 3.20
CA ILE A 122 -0.06 -11.92 2.76
C ILE A 122 0.95 -11.43 3.79
N LEU A 123 2.08 -10.92 3.31
CA LEU A 123 3.02 -10.14 4.08
C LEU A 123 3.05 -8.72 3.53
N ASP A 124 3.04 -7.74 4.41
CA ASP A 124 2.91 -6.33 4.06
C ASP A 124 3.75 -5.48 5.02
N THR A 125 4.47 -4.47 4.50
CA THR A 125 5.34 -3.62 5.33
C THR A 125 5.77 -2.34 4.61
N ALA A 126 5.91 -1.26 5.36
CA ALA A 126 6.30 0.04 4.84
C ALA A 126 7.53 0.64 5.55
N PRO A 127 8.74 0.16 5.24
CA PRO A 127 9.96 0.68 5.83
C PRO A 127 10.41 1.99 5.17
N TYR A 128 11.17 2.80 5.92
CA TYR A 128 11.96 3.91 5.37
C TYR A 128 13.39 3.47 5.09
N VAL A 129 13.81 3.57 3.85
CA VAL A 129 15.18 3.29 3.41
C VAL A 129 15.78 4.55 2.82
N LYS A 130 16.93 5.00 3.32
CA LYS A 130 17.60 6.23 2.85
C LYS A 130 16.69 7.48 2.82
N GLY A 131 15.72 7.54 3.74
CA GLY A 131 14.82 8.69 3.92
C GLY A 131 13.61 8.74 3.00
N VAL A 132 13.34 7.70 2.24
CA VAL A 132 12.11 7.52 1.46
C VAL A 132 11.38 6.26 1.92
N PRO A 133 10.04 6.28 1.98
CA PRO A 133 9.27 5.09 2.25
C PRO A 133 9.19 4.20 1.01
N SER A 134 9.02 2.91 1.22
CA SER A 134 8.32 2.01 0.31
C SER A 134 7.13 1.45 1.07
N ASP A 135 6.10 1.08 0.35
CA ASP A 135 5.01 0.27 0.86
C ASP A 135 4.86 -0.91 -0.06
N VAL A 136 4.92 -2.12 0.50
CA VAL A 136 4.92 -3.35 -0.28
C VAL A 136 4.13 -4.41 0.45
N GLY A 137 3.10 -4.91 -0.21
CA GLY A 137 2.31 -6.05 0.22
C GLY A 137 2.29 -7.12 -0.87
N LEU A 138 2.58 -8.37 -0.53
CA LEU A 138 2.61 -9.48 -1.47
C LEU A 138 1.86 -10.69 -0.93
N GLY A 139 1.07 -11.33 -1.81
CA GLY A 139 0.39 -12.58 -1.52
C GLY A 139 1.23 -13.81 -1.90
N PHE A 140 1.13 -14.84 -1.07
CA PHE A 140 1.80 -16.12 -1.21
C PHE A 140 0.83 -17.27 -0.89
N CYS A 141 1.18 -18.48 -1.29
CA CYS A 141 0.55 -19.68 -0.80
C CYS A 141 1.62 -20.66 -0.32
N TYR A 142 1.41 -21.28 0.83
CA TYR A 142 2.39 -22.22 1.39
C TYR A 142 2.50 -23.49 0.56
N SER A 143 1.37 -24.01 0.13
CA SER A 143 1.29 -25.12 -0.82
C SER A 143 0.79 -24.65 -2.19
N LYS A 144 0.90 -25.49 -3.20
CA LYS A 144 0.34 -25.20 -4.52
C LYS A 144 -1.17 -25.17 -4.45
N ASP A 145 -1.79 -24.03 -4.74
CA ASP A 145 -3.24 -23.83 -4.77
C ASP A 145 -3.68 -23.24 -6.11
N ILE A 146 -4.59 -23.95 -6.81
CA ILE A 146 -5.07 -23.57 -8.14
C ILE A 146 -5.90 -22.27 -8.09
N GLN A 147 -6.67 -22.06 -7.02
CA GLN A 147 -7.47 -20.84 -6.86
C GLN A 147 -6.58 -19.61 -6.64
N PHE A 148 -5.53 -19.75 -5.83
CA PHE A 148 -4.53 -18.72 -5.64
C PHE A 148 -3.79 -18.39 -6.95
N GLU A 149 -3.40 -19.40 -7.74
CA GLU A 149 -2.80 -19.18 -9.07
C GLU A 149 -3.74 -18.38 -9.98
N LYS A 150 -5.05 -18.71 -9.96
CA LYS A 150 -6.07 -17.99 -10.74
C LYS A 150 -6.23 -16.55 -10.26
N LEU A 151 -6.26 -16.31 -8.93
CA LEU A 151 -6.32 -14.97 -8.37
C LEU A 151 -5.09 -14.14 -8.78
N ASN A 152 -3.89 -14.71 -8.65
CA ASN A 152 -2.66 -14.01 -9.05
C ASN A 152 -2.63 -13.69 -10.55
N LYS A 153 -3.17 -14.57 -11.42
CA LYS A 153 -3.30 -14.27 -12.84
C LYS A 153 -4.20 -13.05 -13.07
N ASN A 154 -5.35 -12.99 -12.41
CA ASN A 154 -6.24 -11.83 -12.48
C ASN A 154 -5.56 -10.55 -11.96
N LEU A 155 -4.79 -10.67 -10.86
CA LEU A 155 -4.05 -9.56 -10.28
C LEU A 155 -2.97 -9.01 -11.24
N VAL A 156 -2.27 -9.89 -11.96
CA VAL A 156 -1.31 -9.52 -13.00
C VAL A 156 -1.99 -8.80 -14.17
N GLU A 157 -3.21 -9.21 -14.55
CA GLU A 157 -3.98 -8.51 -15.59
C GLU A 157 -4.37 -7.11 -15.12
N ILE A 158 -4.89 -6.96 -13.90
CA ILE A 158 -5.21 -5.67 -13.29
C ILE A 158 -3.96 -4.78 -13.23
N LYS A 159 -2.80 -5.33 -12.83
CA LYS A 159 -1.53 -4.59 -12.80
C LYS A 159 -1.16 -4.01 -14.17
N LYS A 160 -1.39 -4.75 -15.25
CA LYS A 160 -1.14 -4.29 -16.62
C LYS A 160 -2.10 -3.17 -17.07
N GLU A 161 -3.34 -3.18 -16.60
CA GLU A 161 -4.35 -2.17 -16.92
C GLU A 161 -4.04 -0.82 -16.22
N ILE A 162 -3.52 -0.85 -15.00
CA ILE A 162 -3.32 0.32 -14.14
C ILE A 162 -2.58 1.49 -14.82
N PRO A 163 -1.42 1.32 -15.48
CA PRO A 163 -0.73 2.45 -16.09
C PRO A 163 -1.56 3.18 -17.15
N THR A 164 -2.43 2.47 -17.86
CA THR A 164 -3.28 3.07 -18.91
C THR A 164 -4.36 3.99 -18.34
N LEU A 165 -4.73 3.77 -17.07
CA LEU A 165 -5.73 4.59 -16.36
C LEU A 165 -5.14 5.91 -15.84
N PHE A 166 -3.83 5.98 -15.70
CA PHE A 166 -3.12 7.16 -15.18
C PHE A 166 -2.65 8.13 -16.28
N THR A 167 -3.16 8.01 -17.48
CA THR A 167 -2.72 8.83 -18.65
C THR A 167 -3.26 10.26 -18.67
N GLY A 168 -3.87 10.75 -17.59
CA GLY A 168 -4.22 12.17 -17.41
C GLY A 168 -5.65 12.57 -17.80
N GLU A 169 -6.42 11.70 -18.44
CA GLU A 169 -7.82 11.96 -18.77
C GLU A 169 -8.78 11.69 -17.60
N LEU A 170 -8.39 10.78 -16.69
CA LEU A 170 -9.18 10.37 -15.54
C LEU A 170 -8.70 11.05 -14.26
N ASN A 171 -9.62 11.42 -13.39
CA ASN A 171 -9.30 11.84 -12.03
C ASN A 171 -9.14 10.61 -11.10
N SER A 172 -8.64 10.83 -9.89
CA SER A 172 -8.37 9.75 -8.92
C SER A 172 -9.60 8.89 -8.59
N LYS A 173 -10.79 9.48 -8.53
CA LYS A 173 -12.05 8.75 -8.29
C LYS A 173 -12.42 7.86 -9.46
N GLU A 174 -12.26 8.34 -10.69
CA GLU A 174 -12.53 7.56 -11.90
C GLU A 174 -11.55 6.40 -12.04
N ILE A 175 -10.26 6.62 -11.73
CA ILE A 175 -9.25 5.55 -11.68
C ILE A 175 -9.66 4.48 -10.67
N TYR A 176 -10.02 4.89 -9.44
CA TYR A 176 -10.51 3.97 -8.42
C TYR A 176 -11.68 3.14 -8.93
N GLN A 177 -12.68 3.79 -9.52
CA GLN A 177 -13.88 3.12 -10.04
C GLN A 177 -13.56 2.13 -11.15
N ARG A 178 -12.68 2.50 -12.09
CA ARG A 178 -12.26 1.61 -13.18
C ARG A 178 -11.57 0.35 -12.69
N ILE A 179 -10.71 0.48 -11.67
CA ILE A 179 -10.04 -0.68 -11.06
C ILE A 179 -11.04 -1.54 -10.29
N ALA A 180 -11.95 -0.93 -9.54
CA ALA A 180 -13.01 -1.64 -8.85
C ALA A 180 -13.92 -2.42 -9.83
N ASP A 181 -14.32 -1.78 -10.93
CA ASP A 181 -15.13 -2.41 -11.99
C ASP A 181 -14.37 -3.58 -12.65
N SER A 182 -13.06 -3.42 -12.91
CA SER A 182 -12.22 -4.51 -13.46
C SER A 182 -12.16 -5.71 -12.52
N ILE A 183 -12.11 -5.49 -11.20
CA ILE A 183 -12.15 -6.57 -10.19
C ILE A 183 -13.52 -7.25 -10.20
N ILE A 184 -14.60 -6.48 -10.14
CA ILE A 184 -15.98 -7.00 -10.09
C ILE A 184 -16.33 -7.77 -11.35
N ASN A 185 -15.92 -7.28 -12.53
CA ASN A 185 -16.15 -7.95 -13.82
C ASN A 185 -15.43 -9.30 -13.96
N LYS A 186 -14.50 -9.61 -13.06
CA LYS A 186 -13.82 -10.90 -12.95
C LYS A 186 -14.47 -11.82 -11.90
N ASP A 187 -15.67 -11.47 -11.40
CA ASP A 187 -16.38 -12.15 -10.30
C ASP A 187 -15.55 -12.21 -9.00
N LEU A 188 -14.76 -11.17 -8.74
CA LEU A 188 -13.91 -11.05 -7.56
C LEU A 188 -14.41 -9.95 -6.62
N LYS A 189 -14.07 -10.09 -5.35
CA LYS A 189 -14.32 -9.08 -4.32
C LYS A 189 -13.18 -8.08 -4.30
N ASN A 190 -13.53 -6.81 -4.21
CA ASN A 190 -12.61 -5.71 -3.96
C ASN A 190 -12.35 -5.61 -2.44
N VAL A 191 -11.20 -6.13 -1.99
CA VAL A 191 -10.88 -6.17 -0.55
C VAL A 191 -10.35 -4.82 -0.05
N HIS A 192 -9.69 -4.02 -0.89
CA HIS A 192 -9.19 -2.71 -0.47
C HIS A 192 -10.30 -1.70 -0.10
N GLU A 193 -11.56 -1.96 -0.46
CA GLU A 193 -12.71 -1.21 0.07
C GLU A 193 -12.87 -1.35 1.59
N LEU A 194 -12.38 -2.45 2.17
CA LEU A 194 -12.41 -2.71 3.61
C LEU A 194 -11.26 -2.04 4.36
N TYR A 195 -10.29 -1.48 3.65
CA TYR A 195 -9.22 -0.70 4.24
C TYR A 195 -9.76 0.58 4.88
N PRO A 196 -9.08 1.14 5.88
CA PRO A 196 -9.45 2.45 6.39
C PRO A 196 -9.56 3.45 5.24
N PHE A 197 -10.76 4.06 5.12
CA PHE A 197 -11.13 5.00 4.04
C PHE A 197 -11.21 4.41 2.63
N GLY A 198 -11.16 3.09 2.45
CA GLY A 198 -11.23 2.42 1.15
C GLY A 198 -10.09 2.84 0.22
N VAL A 199 -8.89 2.91 0.74
CA VAL A 199 -7.70 3.39 0.01
C VAL A 199 -7.21 2.33 -0.96
N LEU A 200 -7.11 2.67 -2.25
CA LEU A 200 -6.47 1.87 -3.28
C LEU A 200 -5.00 2.25 -3.47
N ALA A 201 -4.66 3.50 -3.24
CA ALA A 201 -3.29 4.00 -3.36
C ALA A 201 -3.07 5.21 -2.46
N HIS A 202 -1.84 5.38 -2.02
CA HIS A 202 -1.42 6.59 -1.33
C HIS A 202 -0.10 7.12 -1.88
N ARG A 203 0.07 8.45 -1.76
CA ARG A 203 1.25 9.13 -2.28
C ARG A 203 2.46 8.93 -1.38
N LEU A 204 3.61 8.67 -1.98
CA LEU A 204 4.86 8.52 -1.27
C LEU A 204 5.70 9.80 -1.37
N HIS A 205 6.26 10.21 -0.24
CA HIS A 205 7.10 11.40 -0.17
C HIS A 205 8.35 11.18 0.69
N HIS A 206 9.34 12.03 0.51
CA HIS A 206 10.38 12.23 1.49
C HIS A 206 9.76 12.70 2.81
N SER A 207 9.78 11.88 3.85
CA SER A 207 9.21 12.26 5.15
C SER A 207 10.28 12.86 6.08
N THR A 208 9.96 14.03 6.60
CA THR A 208 10.72 14.64 7.70
C THR A 208 10.38 13.99 9.05
N LEU A 209 9.22 13.34 9.16
CA LEU A 209 8.78 12.62 10.35
C LEU A 209 9.61 11.36 10.63
N SER A 210 10.35 10.85 9.65
CA SER A 210 11.32 9.77 9.85
C SER A 210 12.41 10.13 10.89
N ARG A 211 12.60 11.42 11.18
CA ARG A 211 13.58 11.93 12.16
C ARG A 211 13.07 11.93 13.60
N LEU A 212 11.77 11.70 13.82
CA LEU A 212 11.24 11.64 15.18
C LEU A 212 11.74 10.39 15.91
N PRO A 213 12.02 10.46 17.22
CA PRO A 213 12.37 9.29 18.03
C PRO A 213 11.31 8.18 17.93
N SER A 214 11.75 6.93 17.91
CA SER A 214 10.87 5.76 17.72
C SER A 214 9.79 5.62 18.80
N PHE A 215 10.03 6.09 20.03
CA PHE A 215 9.05 6.05 21.11
C PHE A 215 7.87 7.03 20.93
N LEU A 216 8.03 8.04 20.05
CA LEU A 216 6.96 8.97 19.66
C LEU A 216 6.17 8.48 18.44
N LYS A 217 6.45 7.25 17.97
CA LYS A 217 5.87 6.67 16.76
C LYS A 217 5.05 5.42 17.12
N PRO A 218 3.84 5.55 17.65
CA PRO A 218 3.00 4.39 17.88
C PRO A 218 2.69 3.70 16.55
N PHE A 219 2.55 2.39 16.60
CA PHE A 219 2.26 1.52 15.46
C PHE A 219 1.14 2.12 14.57
N SER A 220 1.44 2.31 13.29
CA SER A 220 0.56 2.86 12.24
C SER A 220 0.06 4.31 12.39
N TRP A 221 0.14 4.93 13.55
CA TRP A 221 -0.23 6.34 13.70
C TRP A 221 0.64 7.27 12.85
N GLN A 222 1.86 6.84 12.56
CA GLN A 222 2.80 7.62 11.79
C GLN A 222 2.38 7.76 10.33
N ALA A 223 1.85 6.68 9.72
CA ALA A 223 1.27 6.72 8.39
C ALA A 223 0.11 7.72 8.34
N TYR A 224 -0.81 7.61 9.29
CA TYR A 224 -1.94 8.51 9.37
C TYR A 224 -1.53 9.96 9.64
N LEU A 225 -0.59 10.21 10.55
CA LEU A 225 -0.10 11.56 10.81
C LEU A 225 0.65 12.16 9.62
N ASP A 226 1.43 11.37 8.90
CA ASP A 226 2.15 11.82 7.70
C ASP A 226 1.14 12.17 6.58
N ILE A 227 0.17 11.32 6.34
CA ILE A 227 -0.91 11.52 5.39
C ILE A 227 -1.83 12.68 5.82
N LEU A 228 -2.26 12.73 7.10
CA LEU A 228 -3.11 13.80 7.62
C LEU A 228 -2.43 15.16 7.57
N SER A 229 -1.14 15.24 7.88
CA SER A 229 -0.38 16.50 7.85
C SER A 229 -0.27 17.09 6.43
N ARG A 230 -0.55 16.29 5.40
CA ARG A 230 -0.48 16.68 3.99
C ARG A 230 -1.85 16.85 3.33
N GLY A 231 -2.94 16.65 4.09
CA GLY A 231 -4.30 16.66 3.54
C GLY A 231 -4.70 15.28 3.04
N PHE A 232 -5.12 14.44 3.96
CA PHE A 232 -5.44 13.02 3.78
C PHE A 232 -6.16 12.67 2.46
N LEU A 233 -7.22 13.41 2.13
CA LEU A 233 -8.03 13.12 0.93
C LEU A 233 -7.27 13.35 -0.38
N GLU A 234 -6.26 14.21 -0.37
CA GLU A 234 -5.51 14.55 -1.57
C GLU A 234 -4.24 13.69 -1.75
N GLU A 235 -3.88 12.94 -0.72
CA GLU A 235 -2.74 12.02 -0.72
C GLU A 235 -3.17 10.56 -0.97
N THR A 236 -4.46 10.32 -1.20
CA THR A 236 -5.00 8.97 -1.41
C THR A 236 -5.85 8.88 -2.67
N ILE A 237 -5.86 7.73 -3.31
CA ILE A 237 -6.81 7.34 -4.35
C ILE A 237 -7.85 6.44 -3.70
N SER A 238 -9.08 6.93 -3.65
CA SER A 238 -10.23 6.22 -3.09
C SER A 238 -11.50 6.61 -3.85
N GLY A 239 -12.61 5.92 -3.59
CA GLY A 239 -13.91 6.25 -4.20
C GLY A 239 -14.48 7.62 -3.80
N ASN A 240 -13.86 8.34 -2.86
CA ASN A 240 -14.43 9.52 -2.23
C ASN A 240 -13.72 10.84 -2.57
N ASN A 241 -12.61 10.82 -3.29
CA ASN A 241 -11.81 12.02 -3.55
C ASN A 241 -11.45 12.23 -5.03
N ILE A 242 -11.25 13.48 -5.40
CA ILE A 242 -10.83 13.90 -6.75
C ILE A 242 -9.52 14.68 -6.58
N ASN A 243 -8.42 14.10 -7.08
CA ASN A 243 -7.08 14.66 -6.92
C ASN A 243 -6.31 14.69 -8.24
N SER A 244 -5.26 15.50 -8.28
CA SER A 244 -4.18 15.33 -9.25
C SER A 244 -3.49 13.98 -9.05
N ILE A 245 -3.21 13.30 -10.14
CA ILE A 245 -2.58 11.98 -10.16
C ILE A 245 -1.05 12.04 -10.28
N ASP A 246 -0.46 13.22 -10.53
CA ASP A 246 0.99 13.36 -10.61
C ASP A 246 1.68 12.99 -9.31
N GLY A 247 2.77 12.24 -9.37
CA GLY A 247 3.60 11.90 -8.21
C GLY A 247 4.05 10.45 -8.19
N VAL A 248 4.54 10.05 -7.03
CA VAL A 248 4.97 8.68 -6.71
C VAL A 248 3.92 8.06 -5.80
N TRP A 249 3.36 6.95 -6.21
CA TRP A 249 2.24 6.29 -5.53
C TRP A 249 2.58 4.85 -5.15
N ALA A 250 2.30 4.43 -3.93
CA ALA A 250 2.10 3.03 -3.62
C ALA A 250 0.66 2.67 -3.99
N ILE A 251 0.47 1.69 -4.86
CA ILE A 251 -0.84 1.25 -5.31
C ILE A 251 -1.03 -0.23 -4.99
N GLU A 252 -2.17 -0.56 -4.37
CA GLU A 252 -2.38 -1.81 -3.67
C GLU A 252 -3.72 -2.51 -3.98
N PRO A 253 -3.99 -2.94 -5.21
CA PRO A 253 -5.16 -3.75 -5.48
C PRO A 253 -5.13 -5.03 -4.65
N HIS A 254 -6.16 -5.21 -3.82
CA HIS A 254 -6.36 -6.40 -3.01
C HIS A 254 -7.65 -7.07 -3.45
N ILE A 255 -7.56 -8.30 -3.92
CA ILE A 255 -8.67 -9.07 -4.48
C ILE A 255 -8.89 -10.37 -3.72
N SER A 256 -10.11 -10.89 -3.79
CA SER A 256 -10.48 -12.16 -3.14
C SER A 256 -11.61 -12.85 -3.90
N ASP A 257 -11.66 -14.17 -3.83
CA ASP A 257 -12.81 -14.99 -4.24
C ASP A 257 -13.82 -15.21 -3.08
N GLY A 258 -13.51 -14.65 -1.91
CA GLY A 258 -14.28 -14.79 -0.67
C GLY A 258 -13.75 -15.84 0.29
N LYS A 259 -12.78 -16.65 -0.11
CA LYS A 259 -12.08 -17.65 0.73
C LYS A 259 -10.60 -17.35 0.85
N ILE A 260 -9.98 -16.96 -0.25
CA ILE A 260 -8.57 -16.61 -0.37
C ILE A 260 -8.49 -15.19 -0.90
N GLY A 261 -7.60 -14.37 -0.32
CA GLY A 261 -7.24 -13.05 -0.81
C GLY A 261 -5.78 -12.99 -1.24
N THR A 262 -5.49 -12.12 -2.19
CA THR A 262 -4.13 -11.79 -2.61
C THR A 262 -4.03 -10.33 -3.03
N LYS A 263 -2.85 -9.74 -2.84
CA LYS A 263 -2.55 -8.38 -3.27
C LYS A 263 -1.14 -8.30 -3.85
N PHE A 264 -0.90 -7.26 -4.61
CA PHE A 264 0.42 -6.65 -4.71
C PHE A 264 0.33 -5.21 -4.22
N GLU A 265 1.45 -4.67 -3.79
CA GLU A 265 1.60 -3.25 -3.53
C GLU A 265 2.96 -2.83 -4.03
N GLU A 266 2.96 -1.93 -5.00
CA GLU A 266 4.17 -1.49 -5.70
C GLU A 266 4.08 -0.01 -6.07
N ILE A 267 5.24 0.56 -6.39
CA ILE A 267 5.34 1.98 -6.73
C ILE A 267 5.10 2.19 -8.22
N ILE A 268 4.10 3.05 -8.51
CA ILE A 268 3.87 3.63 -9.83
C ILE A 268 4.22 5.12 -9.79
N VAL A 269 4.82 5.62 -10.86
CA VAL A 269 5.22 7.02 -11.00
C VAL A 269 4.42 7.65 -12.12
N VAL A 270 3.87 8.85 -11.86
CA VAL A 270 3.17 9.68 -12.83
C VAL A 270 3.83 11.04 -12.85
N GLN A 271 4.49 11.38 -13.94
CA GLN A 271 5.11 12.71 -14.10
C GLN A 271 5.29 13.07 -15.59
N ASP A 272 5.09 14.33 -15.92
CA ASP A 272 5.24 14.87 -17.29
C ASP A 272 4.39 14.14 -18.34
N GLY A 273 3.25 13.56 -17.94
CA GLY A 273 2.38 12.76 -18.81
C GLY A 273 2.88 11.32 -19.04
N GLU A 274 4.02 10.95 -18.44
CA GLU A 274 4.51 9.58 -18.46
C GLU A 274 4.03 8.83 -17.23
N VAL A 275 3.72 7.53 -17.41
CA VAL A 275 3.28 6.61 -16.36
C VAL A 275 4.08 5.33 -16.45
N PHE A 276 4.70 4.93 -15.35
CA PHE A 276 5.49 3.70 -15.34
C PHE A 276 5.59 3.06 -13.95
N TRP A 277 5.69 1.74 -13.94
CA TRP A 277 6.08 1.00 -12.75
C TRP A 277 7.55 1.26 -12.46
N LEU A 278 7.86 1.63 -11.21
CA LEU A 278 9.22 2.00 -10.82
C LEU A 278 10.22 0.86 -10.99
N ASP A 279 9.78 -0.37 -10.71
CA ASP A 279 10.62 -1.56 -10.85
C ASP A 279 10.96 -1.84 -12.33
N GLU A 280 9.98 -1.74 -13.22
CA GLU A 280 10.16 -1.94 -14.67
C GLU A 280 11.06 -0.86 -15.27
N TYR A 281 10.88 0.39 -14.85
CA TYR A 281 11.68 1.52 -15.33
C TYR A 281 13.18 1.33 -15.08
N PHE A 282 13.57 0.92 -13.86
CA PHE A 282 14.97 0.70 -13.55
C PHE A 282 15.49 -0.64 -14.05
N SER A 283 14.67 -1.68 -14.14
CA SER A 283 15.06 -2.96 -14.73
C SER A 283 15.41 -2.82 -16.22
N ASN A 284 14.69 -1.96 -16.95
CA ASN A 284 14.94 -1.71 -18.37
C ASN A 284 16.14 -0.78 -18.62
N LYS A 285 16.54 0.04 -17.65
CA LYS A 285 17.72 0.93 -17.76
C LYS A 285 19.07 0.23 -17.53
N GLY A 286 19.07 -1.04 -17.13
CA GLY A 286 20.30 -1.80 -16.81
C GLY A 286 20.84 -1.48 -15.41
N SER A 287 21.72 -2.33 -14.92
CA SER A 287 22.29 -2.27 -13.55
C SER A 287 22.96 -0.92 -13.27
N PHE A 288 22.54 -0.27 -12.20
CA PHE A 288 23.24 0.86 -11.59
C PHE A 288 24.19 0.38 -10.49
#